data_847d25326a4e2107dc90f4ef9d045000
#
_entry.id   847d25326a4e2107dc90f4ef9d045000
#
_cell.length_a   1.000
_cell.length_b   1.000
_cell.length_c   1.000
_cell.angle_alpha   90.00
_cell.angle_beta   90.00
_cell.angle_gamma   90.00
#
_symmetry.space_group_name_H-M   'P 1'
#
loop_
_entity.id
_entity.type
_entity.pdbx_description
1 polymer ?
#
loop_
_entity_poly.entity_id
_entity_poly.type
_entity_poly.pdbx_seq_one_letter_code
_entity_poly.pdbx_strand_id
1 'polypeptide(L)'
;MVRPIMILIGAIPVVMALLIVIPQLTKPEIPITAADSNDVISIEYSTQHLKKVPFGITDTIGATKTELLSIQNDGNVRYSVTIDGKPEPDIKDVLEKDMMKKLKALIKETGFMQIPKNPFTIKNDVSEYDKFGIKITLNGVTSNIQWPEQNATTEFIPPLIVHVKDELDGIISEIIE
;
A
#
# COMPACT_ATOMS: atom_id res chain seq x y z
N MET A 1 -0.50 -5.25 -53.81
CA MET A 1 -0.02 -4.11 -53.01
C MET A 1 -0.92 -4.01 -51.77
N VAL A 2 -0.41 -4.30 -50.59
CA VAL A 2 -1.14 -4.12 -49.30
C VAL A 2 -1.23 -2.63 -49.04
N ARG A 3 -2.42 -2.08 -48.85
CA ARG A 3 -2.60 -0.66 -48.57
C ARG A 3 -1.99 -0.36 -47.18
N PRO A 4 -1.13 0.66 -47.03
CA PRO A 4 -0.45 0.96 -45.76
C PRO A 4 -1.42 1.18 -44.60
N ILE A 5 -2.64 1.63 -44.88
CA ILE A 5 -3.72 1.80 -43.89
C ILE A 5 -4.13 0.46 -43.23
N MET A 6 -4.15 -0.66 -43.95
CA MET A 6 -4.50 -1.97 -43.42
C MET A 6 -3.42 -2.49 -42.41
N ILE A 7 -2.16 -2.16 -42.67
CA ILE A 7 -1.06 -2.51 -41.76
C ILE A 7 -1.19 -1.69 -40.47
N LEU A 8 -1.55 -0.42 -40.59
CA LEU A 8 -1.68 0.48 -39.43
C LEU A 8 -2.86 0.07 -38.54
N ILE A 9 -4.01 -0.31 -39.12
CA ILE A 9 -5.18 -0.80 -38.36
C ILE A 9 -4.88 -2.13 -37.65
N GLY A 10 -4.10 -3.03 -38.30
CA GLY A 10 -3.69 -4.29 -37.67
C GLY A 10 -2.61 -4.14 -36.57
N ALA A 11 -1.76 -3.11 -36.67
CA ALA A 11 -0.69 -2.89 -35.69
C ALA A 11 -1.19 -2.31 -34.37
N ILE A 12 -2.24 -1.50 -34.36
CA ILE A 12 -2.78 -0.85 -33.15
C ILE A 12 -3.17 -1.86 -32.07
N PRO A 13 -4.00 -2.90 -32.35
CA PRO A 13 -4.35 -3.87 -31.30
C PRO A 13 -3.15 -4.70 -30.82
N VAL A 14 -2.17 -4.96 -31.67
CA VAL A 14 -0.94 -5.66 -31.25
C VAL A 14 -0.10 -4.80 -30.31
N VAL A 15 0.08 -3.52 -30.62
CA VAL A 15 0.80 -2.59 -29.74
C VAL A 15 0.07 -2.41 -28.42
N MET A 16 -1.26 -2.28 -28.44
CA MET A 16 -2.08 -2.21 -27.21
C MET A 16 -1.95 -3.47 -26.36
N ALA A 17 -1.99 -4.66 -26.98
CA ALA A 17 -1.80 -5.91 -26.28
C ALA A 17 -0.40 -6.02 -25.67
N LEU A 18 0.66 -5.60 -26.39
CA LEU A 18 2.04 -5.57 -25.87
C LEU A 18 2.19 -4.60 -24.71
N LEU A 19 1.57 -3.42 -24.75
CA LEU A 19 1.61 -2.44 -23.66
C LEU A 19 0.94 -2.94 -22.38
N ILE A 20 -0.02 -3.86 -22.50
CA ILE A 20 -0.69 -4.48 -21.34
C ILE A 20 0.10 -5.70 -20.83
N VAL A 21 0.59 -6.53 -21.75
CA VAL A 21 1.23 -7.81 -21.42
C VAL A 21 2.66 -7.63 -20.90
N ILE A 22 3.44 -6.73 -21.52
CA ILE A 22 4.85 -6.51 -21.11
C ILE A 22 4.97 -6.10 -19.64
N PRO A 23 4.19 -5.13 -19.10
CA PRO A 23 4.26 -4.78 -17.68
C PRO A 23 3.88 -5.92 -16.73
N GLN A 24 3.00 -6.83 -17.17
CA GLN A 24 2.63 -8.00 -16.36
C GLN A 24 3.73 -9.08 -16.35
N LEU A 25 4.46 -9.24 -17.47
CA LEU A 25 5.57 -10.18 -17.58
C LEU A 25 6.87 -9.65 -16.96
N THR A 26 7.00 -8.32 -16.83
CA THR A 26 8.21 -7.67 -16.30
C THR A 26 8.06 -7.25 -14.84
N LYS A 27 7.01 -7.69 -14.12
CA LYS A 27 6.98 -7.51 -12.66
C LYS A 27 8.24 -8.17 -12.10
N PRO A 28 9.14 -7.41 -11.45
CA PRO A 28 10.33 -8.00 -10.86
C PRO A 28 9.88 -8.97 -9.76
N GLU A 29 10.05 -10.28 -9.98
CA GLU A 29 9.93 -11.25 -8.91
C GLU A 29 11.10 -11.01 -7.94
N ILE A 30 10.79 -10.48 -6.76
CA ILE A 30 11.80 -10.30 -5.72
C ILE A 30 12.22 -11.70 -5.25
N PRO A 31 13.51 -12.06 -5.36
CA PRO A 31 13.96 -13.38 -4.96
C PRO A 31 13.67 -13.62 -3.48
N ILE A 32 12.92 -14.66 -3.16
CA ILE A 32 12.60 -15.07 -1.77
C ILE A 32 13.89 -15.31 -0.95
N THR A 33 14.99 -15.57 -1.63
CA THR A 33 16.33 -15.75 -1.05
C THR A 33 16.89 -14.50 -0.37
N ALA A 34 16.34 -13.32 -0.64
CA ALA A 34 16.76 -12.08 0.02
C ALA A 34 16.33 -11.99 1.49
N ALA A 35 15.28 -12.75 1.89
CA ALA A 35 14.87 -12.84 3.28
C ALA A 35 15.81 -13.79 4.05
N ASP A 36 16.57 -13.25 5.00
CA ASP A 36 17.30 -14.08 5.95
C ASP A 36 16.32 -14.76 6.90
N SER A 37 16.56 -16.03 7.24
CA SER A 37 15.73 -16.77 8.21
C SER A 37 15.72 -16.13 9.60
N ASN A 38 16.76 -15.35 9.92
CA ASN A 38 16.91 -14.65 11.21
C ASN A 38 16.29 -13.25 11.23
N ASP A 39 15.80 -12.73 10.08
CA ASP A 39 15.19 -11.41 10.06
C ASP A 39 13.89 -11.41 10.88
N VAL A 40 13.81 -10.45 11.80
CA VAL A 40 12.62 -10.20 12.63
C VAL A 40 11.90 -8.97 12.09
N ILE A 41 10.63 -9.15 11.68
CA ILE A 41 9.82 -8.07 11.14
C ILE A 41 8.50 -7.94 11.89
N SER A 42 8.04 -6.71 12.07
CA SER A 42 6.65 -6.38 12.37
C SER A 42 6.18 -5.25 11.48
N ILE A 43 4.93 -5.33 11.02
CA ILE A 43 4.33 -4.36 10.11
C ILE A 43 3.01 -3.91 10.70
N GLU A 44 2.81 -2.60 10.77
CA GLU A 44 1.52 -1.96 11.08
C GLU A 44 1.15 -1.11 9.85
N TYR A 45 0.01 -1.41 9.24
CA TYR A 45 -0.53 -0.64 8.12
C TYR A 45 -1.88 -0.09 8.50
N SER A 46 -2.08 1.20 8.29
CA SER A 46 -3.33 1.90 8.62
C SER A 46 -3.87 2.66 7.44
N THR A 47 -5.19 2.61 7.26
CA THR A 47 -5.96 3.45 6.35
C THR A 47 -6.98 4.24 7.16
N GLN A 48 -7.01 5.56 6.97
CA GLN A 48 -7.94 6.45 7.63
C GLN A 48 -8.71 7.25 6.59
N HIS A 49 -10.02 7.09 6.57
CA HIS A 49 -10.89 7.94 5.78
C HIS A 49 -11.19 9.21 6.57
N LEU A 50 -10.62 10.32 6.12
CA LEU A 50 -10.65 11.61 6.82
C LEU A 50 -11.62 12.56 6.14
N LYS A 51 -12.43 13.24 6.96
CA LYS A 51 -13.39 14.24 6.49
C LYS A 51 -13.32 15.50 7.33
N LYS A 52 -13.41 16.67 6.70
CA LYS A 52 -13.62 17.94 7.39
C LYS A 52 -15.02 17.98 7.98
N VAL A 53 -15.09 18.13 9.28
CA VAL A 53 -16.35 18.26 10.02
C VAL A 53 -16.40 19.66 10.61
N PRO A 54 -17.48 20.44 10.38
CA PRO A 54 -17.62 21.76 10.97
C PRO A 54 -17.70 21.64 12.50
N PHE A 55 -16.83 22.34 13.18
CA PHE A 55 -16.80 22.44 14.64
C PHE A 55 -16.88 23.91 15.07
N GLY A 56 -18.08 24.42 15.23
CA GLY A 56 -18.31 25.84 15.51
C GLY A 56 -17.90 26.74 14.35
N ILE A 57 -16.90 27.60 14.57
CA ILE A 57 -16.38 28.55 13.55
C ILE A 57 -15.21 27.94 12.76
N THR A 58 -14.67 26.81 13.20
CA THR A 58 -13.51 26.14 12.59
C THR A 58 -13.88 24.75 12.08
N ASP A 59 -13.20 24.31 11.03
CA ASP A 59 -13.29 22.92 10.56
C ASP A 59 -12.26 22.07 11.32
N THR A 60 -12.68 20.88 11.76
CA THR A 60 -11.80 19.84 12.28
C THR A 60 -11.76 18.67 11.31
N ILE A 61 -10.62 17.96 11.25
CA ILE A 61 -10.51 16.72 10.47
C ILE A 61 -10.82 15.56 11.42
N GLY A 62 -11.86 14.81 11.09
CA GLY A 62 -12.25 13.59 11.80
C GLY A 62 -12.09 12.36 10.92
N ALA A 63 -11.70 11.24 11.53
CA ALA A 63 -11.72 9.94 10.85
C ALA A 63 -13.12 9.33 10.96
N THR A 64 -13.77 9.07 9.82
CA THR A 64 -15.05 8.35 9.76
C THR A 64 -14.84 6.85 9.71
N LYS A 65 -13.74 6.39 9.11
CA LYS A 65 -13.33 4.99 9.10
C LYS A 65 -11.83 4.91 9.35
N THR A 66 -11.42 3.97 10.19
CA THR A 66 -10.01 3.61 10.41
C THR A 66 -9.86 2.11 10.31
N GLU A 67 -8.91 1.68 9.51
CA GLU A 67 -8.53 0.29 9.33
C GLU A 67 -7.08 0.11 9.78
N LEU A 68 -6.79 -0.95 10.49
CA LEU A 68 -5.46 -1.26 10.98
C LEU A 68 -5.15 -2.74 10.76
N LEU A 69 -4.15 -3.01 9.93
CA LEU A 69 -3.55 -4.33 9.76
C LEU A 69 -2.26 -4.39 10.58
N SER A 70 -2.13 -5.40 11.43
CA SER A 70 -0.91 -5.69 12.19
C SER A 70 -0.41 -7.08 11.84
N ILE A 71 0.83 -7.19 11.40
CA ILE A 71 1.49 -8.44 11.05
C ILE A 71 2.70 -8.60 11.96
N GLN A 72 2.77 -9.73 12.66
CA GLN A 72 3.88 -10.06 13.55
C GLN A 72 4.89 -10.99 12.88
N ASN A 73 6.08 -11.09 13.44
CA ASN A 73 7.16 -11.92 12.86
C ASN A 73 6.84 -13.41 12.74
N ASP A 74 5.96 -13.91 13.59
CA ASP A 74 5.47 -15.31 13.60
C ASP A 74 4.38 -15.57 12.55
N GLY A 75 3.98 -14.54 11.79
CA GLY A 75 2.92 -14.61 10.79
C GLY A 75 1.53 -14.30 11.34
N ASN A 76 1.36 -14.09 12.65
CA ASN A 76 0.08 -13.69 13.19
C ASN A 76 -0.38 -12.36 12.62
N VAL A 77 -1.60 -12.32 12.12
CA VAL A 77 -2.25 -11.16 11.54
C VAL A 77 -3.46 -10.76 12.38
N ARG A 78 -3.63 -9.47 12.55
CA ARG A 78 -4.82 -8.88 13.12
C ARG A 78 -5.27 -7.71 12.26
N TYR A 79 -6.51 -7.76 11.82
CA TYR A 79 -7.15 -6.67 11.10
C TYR A 79 -8.30 -6.11 11.93
N SER A 80 -8.28 -4.82 12.18
CA SER A 80 -9.23 -4.10 13.02
C SER A 80 -9.85 -2.96 12.22
N VAL A 81 -11.15 -2.80 12.32
CA VAL A 81 -11.91 -1.72 11.68
C VAL A 81 -12.65 -0.91 12.73
N THR A 82 -12.62 0.41 12.62
CA THR A 82 -13.39 1.33 13.44
C THR A 82 -14.18 2.25 12.53
N ILE A 83 -15.50 2.30 12.68
CA ILE A 83 -16.41 3.14 11.88
C ILE A 83 -17.11 4.12 12.83
N ASP A 84 -16.99 5.42 12.56
CA ASP A 84 -17.57 6.49 13.39
C ASP A 84 -17.27 6.33 14.89
N GLY A 85 -16.04 5.94 15.19
CA GLY A 85 -15.57 5.72 16.57
C GLY A 85 -16.04 4.42 17.22
N LYS A 86 -16.77 3.55 16.50
CA LYS A 86 -17.24 2.25 17.00
C LYS A 86 -16.34 1.16 16.43
N PRO A 87 -15.65 0.37 17.27
CA PRO A 87 -14.84 -0.73 16.80
C PRO A 87 -15.71 -1.91 16.34
N GLU A 88 -15.37 -2.48 15.21
CA GLU A 88 -15.88 -3.76 14.73
C GLU A 88 -15.08 -4.93 15.33
N PRO A 89 -15.61 -6.15 15.31
CA PRO A 89 -14.84 -7.33 15.73
C PRO A 89 -13.56 -7.51 14.91
N ASP A 90 -12.44 -7.75 15.60
CA ASP A 90 -11.17 -8.01 14.94
C ASP A 90 -11.21 -9.33 14.15
N ILE A 91 -10.64 -9.30 12.95
CA ILE A 91 -10.33 -10.49 12.17
C ILE A 91 -8.89 -10.91 12.51
N LYS A 92 -8.69 -12.19 12.77
CA LYS A 92 -7.36 -12.76 13.08
C LYS A 92 -7.09 -13.90 12.13
N ASP A 93 -5.87 -13.94 11.62
CA ASP A 93 -5.41 -14.98 10.72
C ASP A 93 -3.90 -15.23 10.87
N VAL A 94 -3.36 -16.17 10.13
CA VAL A 94 -1.92 -16.49 10.14
C VAL A 94 -1.43 -16.58 8.71
N LEU A 95 -0.54 -15.68 8.33
CA LEU A 95 0.09 -15.71 7.00
C LEU A 95 0.96 -16.95 6.82
N GLU A 96 0.91 -17.50 5.65
CA GLU A 96 1.82 -18.56 5.23
C GLU A 96 3.28 -18.12 5.29
N LYS A 97 4.17 -19.07 5.60
CA LYS A 97 5.62 -18.80 5.71
C LYS A 97 6.21 -18.18 4.45
N ASP A 98 5.71 -18.56 3.29
CA ASP A 98 6.22 -18.06 2.02
C ASP A 98 5.74 -16.61 1.77
N MET A 99 4.54 -16.24 2.19
CA MET A 99 4.06 -14.85 2.18
C MET A 99 4.92 -13.97 3.11
N MET A 100 5.21 -14.46 4.32
CA MET A 100 6.10 -13.75 5.26
C MET A 100 7.51 -13.57 4.68
N LYS A 101 8.05 -14.56 3.97
CA LYS A 101 9.35 -14.42 3.28
C LYS A 101 9.29 -13.37 2.17
N LYS A 102 8.22 -13.37 1.36
CA LYS A 102 8.02 -12.36 0.31
C LYS A 102 7.96 -10.94 0.89
N LEU A 103 7.21 -10.72 1.98
CA LEU A 103 7.15 -9.44 2.65
C LEU A 103 8.52 -8.99 3.19
N LYS A 104 9.26 -9.89 3.84
CA LYS A 104 10.63 -9.60 4.32
C LYS A 104 11.55 -9.23 3.16
N ALA A 105 11.53 -10.00 2.08
CA ALA A 105 12.32 -9.73 0.89
C ALA A 105 11.93 -8.40 0.24
N LEU A 106 10.64 -8.12 0.09
CA LEU A 106 10.13 -6.86 -0.45
C LEU A 106 10.68 -5.66 0.33
N ILE A 107 10.54 -5.66 1.64
CA ILE A 107 10.99 -4.54 2.49
C ILE A 107 12.51 -4.36 2.47
N LYS A 108 13.25 -5.47 2.44
CA LYS A 108 14.71 -5.46 2.49
C LYS A 108 15.34 -5.05 1.15
N GLU A 109 14.90 -5.68 0.05
CA GLU A 109 15.46 -5.48 -1.28
C GLU A 109 15.07 -4.14 -1.90
N THR A 110 13.88 -3.65 -1.61
CA THR A 110 13.40 -2.38 -2.17
C THR A 110 13.98 -1.16 -1.48
N GLY A 111 14.65 -1.35 -0.32
CA GLY A 111 15.17 -0.23 0.47
C GLY A 111 14.08 0.62 1.13
N PHE A 112 12.89 0.05 1.38
CA PHE A 112 11.78 0.76 2.02
C PHE A 112 12.19 1.47 3.31
N MET A 113 13.08 0.85 4.10
CA MET A 113 13.57 1.40 5.37
C MET A 113 14.39 2.69 5.21
N GLN A 114 14.84 3.01 3.99
CA GLN A 114 15.66 4.19 3.67
C GLN A 114 14.84 5.34 3.09
N ILE A 115 13.53 5.17 2.86
CA ILE A 115 12.66 6.23 2.34
C ILE A 115 12.64 7.42 3.32
N PRO A 116 12.87 8.64 2.83
CA PRO A 116 12.79 9.85 3.67
C PRO A 116 11.41 10.01 4.29
N LYS A 117 11.37 10.35 5.58
CA LYS A 117 10.13 10.55 6.37
C LYS A 117 9.62 11.99 6.23
N ASN A 118 9.50 12.49 5.01
CA ASN A 118 8.99 13.84 4.79
C ASN A 118 7.47 13.86 4.95
N PRO A 119 6.90 14.85 5.64
CA PRO A 119 5.46 15.01 5.71
C PRO A 119 4.93 15.45 4.34
N PHE A 120 3.80 14.88 3.93
CA PHE A 120 3.08 15.29 2.73
C PHE A 120 2.11 16.42 3.06
N THR A 121 2.08 17.45 2.23
CA THR A 121 1.19 18.60 2.40
C THR A 121 -0.17 18.29 1.77
N ILE A 122 -1.25 18.51 2.53
CA ILE A 122 -2.62 18.38 2.03
C ILE A 122 -3.05 19.66 1.32
N LYS A 123 -3.70 19.53 0.17
CA LYS A 123 -4.30 20.65 -0.57
C LYS A 123 -5.40 21.30 0.27
N ASN A 124 -5.53 22.63 0.21
CA ASN A 124 -6.50 23.40 1.00
C ASN A 124 -7.95 23.13 0.61
N ASP A 125 -8.20 22.79 -0.65
CA ASP A 125 -9.52 22.58 -1.25
C ASP A 125 -10.07 21.15 -1.04
N VAL A 126 -9.28 20.27 -0.43
CA VAL A 126 -9.69 18.89 -0.15
C VAL A 126 -10.43 18.84 1.19
N SER A 127 -11.68 18.37 1.15
CA SER A 127 -12.54 18.21 2.34
C SER A 127 -12.64 16.76 2.83
N GLU A 128 -12.27 15.80 2.00
CA GLU A 128 -12.37 14.36 2.29
C GLU A 128 -11.27 13.62 1.53
N TYR A 129 -10.53 12.74 2.19
CA TYR A 129 -9.43 11.99 1.60
C TYR A 129 -9.01 10.81 2.46
N ASP A 130 -8.37 9.82 1.81
CA ASP A 130 -7.74 8.72 2.51
C ASP A 130 -6.31 9.08 2.92
N LYS A 131 -5.98 8.76 4.16
CA LYS A 131 -4.62 8.86 4.70
C LYS A 131 -4.12 7.46 5.03
N PHE A 132 -2.96 7.14 4.51
CA PHE A 132 -2.29 5.87 4.71
C PHE A 132 -1.11 6.03 5.65
N GLY A 133 -0.80 4.96 6.38
CA GLY A 133 0.38 4.90 7.23
C GLY A 133 0.97 3.49 7.24
N ILE A 134 2.27 3.36 7.00
CA ILE A 134 3.00 2.10 7.14
C ILE A 134 4.11 2.30 8.15
N LYS A 135 4.09 1.50 9.21
CA LYS A 135 5.15 1.41 10.19
C LYS A 135 5.74 0.02 10.15
N ILE A 136 7.03 -0.06 9.84
CA ILE A 136 7.77 -1.32 9.75
C ILE A 136 8.91 -1.27 10.76
N THR A 137 9.02 -2.34 11.54
CA THR A 137 10.20 -2.60 12.36
C THR A 137 10.90 -3.84 11.80
N LEU A 138 12.12 -3.67 11.32
CA LEU A 138 12.97 -4.73 10.79
C LEU A 138 14.27 -4.79 11.62
N ASN A 139 14.51 -5.92 12.27
CA ASN A 139 15.70 -6.14 13.10
C ASN A 139 15.93 -5.03 14.13
N GLY A 140 14.86 -4.53 14.74
CA GLY A 140 14.89 -3.46 15.75
C GLY A 140 14.95 -2.03 15.18
N VAL A 141 15.12 -1.85 13.88
CA VAL A 141 15.07 -0.54 13.22
C VAL A 141 13.65 -0.25 12.76
N THR A 142 13.11 0.92 13.12
CA THR A 142 11.73 1.30 12.78
C THR A 142 11.71 2.42 11.74
N SER A 143 10.91 2.21 10.69
CA SER A 143 10.50 3.23 9.73
C SER A 143 8.99 3.44 9.85
N ASN A 144 8.55 4.70 9.83
CA ASN A 144 7.14 5.07 9.83
C ASN A 144 6.93 6.15 8.77
N ILE A 145 6.09 5.86 7.80
CA ILE A 145 5.77 6.73 6.67
C ILE A 145 4.26 6.91 6.64
N GLN A 146 3.81 8.16 6.52
CA GLN A 146 2.39 8.51 6.37
C GLN A 146 2.22 9.39 5.14
N TRP A 147 1.20 9.13 4.35
CA TRP A 147 0.90 9.90 3.15
C TRP A 147 -0.62 9.94 2.89
N PRO A 148 -1.13 10.98 2.23
CA PRO A 148 -2.51 11.02 1.75
C PRO A 148 -2.64 10.29 0.41
N GLU A 149 -3.85 10.06 -0.04
CA GLU A 149 -4.08 9.69 -1.44
C GLU A 149 -3.54 10.76 -2.41
N GLN A 150 -3.17 10.36 -3.63
CA GLN A 150 -2.52 11.23 -4.60
C GLN A 150 -3.37 12.47 -4.98
N ASN A 151 -4.69 12.35 -4.92
CA ASN A 151 -5.62 13.45 -5.21
C ASN A 151 -5.55 14.57 -4.16
N ALA A 152 -5.24 14.21 -2.91
CA ALA A 152 -5.22 15.14 -1.78
C ALA A 152 -3.89 15.88 -1.63
N THR A 153 -2.86 15.55 -2.41
CA THR A 153 -1.55 16.20 -2.36
C THR A 153 -1.05 16.57 -3.75
N THR A 154 -0.17 17.58 -3.81
CA THR A 154 0.58 17.94 -5.03
C THR A 154 1.94 17.23 -5.07
N GLU A 155 2.35 16.63 -3.96
CA GLU A 155 3.64 15.97 -3.85
C GLU A 155 3.58 14.57 -4.49
N PHE A 156 4.70 14.16 -5.05
CA PHE A 156 4.82 12.83 -5.67
C PHE A 156 4.97 11.76 -4.60
N ILE A 157 4.07 10.77 -4.60
CA ILE A 157 4.17 9.60 -3.73
C ILE A 157 5.09 8.58 -4.42
N PRO A 158 6.21 8.19 -3.78
CA PRO A 158 7.13 7.23 -4.37
C PRO A 158 6.45 5.90 -4.74
N PRO A 159 6.68 5.36 -5.96
CA PRO A 159 6.05 4.12 -6.41
C PRO A 159 6.29 2.93 -5.47
N LEU A 160 7.42 2.92 -4.78
CA LEU A 160 7.74 1.89 -3.81
C LEU A 160 6.76 1.86 -2.63
N ILE A 161 6.33 3.04 -2.14
CA ILE A 161 5.33 3.13 -1.07
C ILE A 161 4.00 2.54 -1.57
N VAL A 162 3.61 2.89 -2.81
CA VAL A 162 2.38 2.37 -3.43
C VAL A 162 2.47 0.85 -3.60
N HIS A 163 3.60 0.34 -4.05
CA HIS A 163 3.79 -1.10 -4.23
C HIS A 163 3.68 -1.88 -2.90
N VAL A 164 4.31 -1.41 -1.83
CA VAL A 164 4.19 -2.03 -0.50
C VAL A 164 2.75 -1.96 0.01
N LYS A 165 2.06 -0.82 -0.20
CA LYS A 165 0.65 -0.66 0.12
C LYS A 165 -0.21 -1.70 -0.60
N ASP A 166 -0.03 -1.87 -1.91
CA ASP A 166 -0.83 -2.79 -2.72
C ASP A 166 -0.65 -4.25 -2.29
N GLU A 167 0.55 -4.65 -1.88
CA GLU A 167 0.79 -5.98 -1.29
C GLU A 167 0.05 -6.16 0.05
N LEU A 168 0.03 -5.11 0.91
CA LEU A 168 -0.69 -5.16 2.18
C LEU A 168 -2.22 -5.15 1.98
N ASP A 169 -2.73 -4.41 1.00
CA ASP A 169 -4.14 -4.46 0.62
C ASP A 169 -4.54 -5.83 0.09
N GLY A 170 -3.65 -6.49 -0.66
CA GLY A 170 -3.84 -7.87 -1.11
C GLY A 170 -4.02 -8.84 0.07
N ILE A 171 -3.20 -8.71 1.11
CA ILE A 171 -3.33 -9.51 2.34
C ILE A 171 -4.67 -9.22 3.04
N ILE A 172 -5.08 -7.95 3.15
CA ILE A 172 -6.38 -7.59 3.74
C ILE A 172 -7.51 -8.26 2.96
N SER A 173 -7.46 -8.22 1.63
CA SER A 173 -8.49 -8.84 0.79
C SER A 173 -8.58 -10.36 1.00
N GLU A 174 -7.44 -11.02 1.16
CA GLU A 174 -7.36 -12.48 1.36
C GLU A 174 -7.92 -12.92 2.72
N ILE A 175 -7.69 -12.14 3.80
CA ILE A 175 -8.18 -12.47 5.14
C ILE A 175 -9.64 -12.11 5.39
N ILE A 176 -10.26 -11.30 4.52
CA ILE A 176 -11.68 -10.90 4.64
C ILE A 176 -12.60 -11.87 3.86
N GLU A 177 -12.05 -12.59 2.85
CA GLU A 177 -12.78 -13.63 2.10
C GLU A 177 -13.06 -14.88 2.95
#